data_465466858cdbcbe4b784a77b36605995
#
_entry.id   465466858cdbcbe4b784a77b36605995
#
_cell.length_a   1.000
_cell.length_b   1.000
_cell.length_c   1.000
_cell.angle_alpha   90.00
_cell.angle_beta   90.00
_cell.angle_gamma   90.00
#
_symmetry.space_group_name_H-M   'P 1'
#
loop_
_entity.id
_entity.type
_entity.pdbx_description
1 polymer ?
#
loop_
_entity_poly.entity_id
_entity_poly.type
_entity_poly.pdbx_seq_one_letter_code
_entity_poly.pdbx_strand_id
1 'polypeptide(L)'
;MGSEMCIRDRRKTYKQSNIYAYVFAVEFPLDDGKPAWHCSDLAFVFHNTDKVPVANMPGVTDKLEEKMCKAWVNFAKTGIPFIDETITWPACTEETENYMVIDNDKWQVREKFDYELVKQVADSGMKSPFSTKERRKMLQKTQKEAEEKGVFLH
;
A
#
# COMPACT_ATOMS: atom_id res chain seq x y z
N MET A 1 6.12 -6.62 -6.40
CA MET A 1 5.68 -6.58 -7.80
C MET A 1 4.38 -7.37 -8.00
N GLY A 2 3.29 -6.95 -7.46
CA GLY A 2 2.00 -7.62 -7.61
C GLY A 2 0.80 -6.67 -7.60
N SER A 3 0.92 -5.50 -6.98
CA SER A 3 -0.21 -4.60 -6.82
C SER A 3 -0.53 -3.79 -8.08
N GLU A 4 0.46 -3.31 -8.80
CA GLU A 4 0.26 -2.44 -9.97
C GLU A 4 -0.33 -3.18 -11.17
N MET A 5 0.15 -4.38 -11.48
CA MET A 5 -0.50 -5.23 -12.50
C MET A 5 -1.92 -5.63 -12.09
N CYS A 6 -2.16 -5.86 -10.78
CA CYS A 6 -3.51 -6.15 -10.29
C CYS A 6 -4.47 -4.95 -10.43
N ILE A 7 -3.99 -3.72 -10.27
CA ILE A 7 -4.83 -2.51 -10.44
C ILE A 7 -5.22 -2.36 -11.91
N ARG A 8 -4.29 -2.49 -12.84
CA ARG A 8 -4.55 -2.45 -14.29
C ARG A 8 -5.49 -3.56 -14.76
N ASP A 9 -5.25 -4.79 -14.31
CA ASP A 9 -6.06 -5.94 -14.71
C ASP A 9 -7.46 -5.87 -14.12
N ARG A 10 -7.59 -5.46 -12.85
CA ARG A 10 -8.90 -5.23 -12.22
C ARG A 10 -9.69 -4.17 -12.94
N ARG A 11 -9.05 -3.11 -13.41
CA ARG A 11 -9.72 -2.05 -14.12
C ARG A 11 -10.24 -2.47 -15.48
N LYS A 12 -9.50 -3.28 -16.23
CA LYS A 12 -9.98 -3.92 -17.47
C LYS A 12 -11.19 -4.80 -17.22
N THR A 13 -11.25 -5.44 -16.04
CA THR A 13 -12.33 -6.34 -15.65
C THR A 13 -13.54 -5.59 -15.09
N TYR A 14 -13.32 -4.51 -14.34
CA TYR A 14 -14.37 -3.74 -13.65
C TYR A 14 -14.47 -2.31 -14.21
N LYS A 15 -14.84 -2.17 -15.49
CA LYS A 15 -14.92 -0.89 -16.22
C LYS A 15 -15.78 0.20 -15.56
N GLN A 16 -16.62 -0.14 -14.60
CA GLN A 16 -17.55 0.78 -13.92
C GLN A 16 -17.10 1.18 -12.51
N SER A 17 -15.98 0.68 -12.01
CA SER A 17 -15.54 0.96 -10.64
C SER A 17 -14.39 1.95 -10.63
N ASN A 18 -14.52 2.98 -9.81
CA ASN A 18 -13.40 3.88 -9.53
C ASN A 18 -12.30 3.13 -8.75
N ILE A 19 -11.08 3.27 -9.20
CA ILE A 19 -9.90 2.73 -8.53
C ILE A 19 -9.05 3.89 -8.06
N TYR A 20 -8.69 3.87 -6.80
CA TYR A 20 -7.80 4.84 -6.18
C TYR A 20 -6.53 4.13 -5.73
N ALA A 21 -5.38 4.65 -6.12
CA ALA A 21 -4.09 4.10 -5.75
C ALA A 21 -3.34 5.07 -4.83
N TYR A 22 -2.57 4.53 -3.90
CA TYR A 22 -1.72 5.34 -3.05
C TYR A 22 -0.37 4.67 -2.79
N VAL A 23 0.57 5.50 -2.40
CA VAL A 23 1.87 5.11 -1.87
C VAL A 23 2.01 5.73 -0.49
N PHE A 24 2.19 4.89 0.51
CA PHE A 24 2.48 5.33 1.86
C PHE A 24 3.99 5.54 1.98
N ALA A 25 4.42 6.80 1.92
CA ALA A 25 5.81 7.23 1.88
C ALA A 25 6.28 7.85 3.22
N VAL A 26 5.56 7.53 4.28
CA VAL A 26 5.87 8.04 5.63
C VAL A 26 7.22 7.52 6.10
N GLU A 27 8.02 8.41 6.64
CA GLU A 27 9.28 8.10 7.30
C GLU A 27 9.09 8.09 8.81
N PHE A 28 9.47 6.97 9.43
CA PHE A 28 9.32 6.74 10.86
C PHE A 28 10.61 7.10 11.62
N PRO A 29 10.52 7.58 12.88
CA PRO A 29 11.67 7.98 13.68
C PRO A 29 12.41 6.74 14.27
N LEU A 30 12.75 5.80 13.41
CA LEU A 30 13.54 4.61 13.72
C LEU A 30 14.80 4.60 12.87
N ASP A 31 15.92 4.17 13.43
CA ASP A 31 17.17 3.99 12.69
C ASP A 31 17.57 5.22 11.85
N ASP A 32 17.42 6.42 12.41
CA ASP A 32 17.66 7.72 11.76
C ASP A 32 16.77 8.01 10.52
N GLY A 33 15.58 7.43 10.49
CA GLY A 33 14.60 7.64 9.42
C GLY A 33 14.33 6.36 8.63
N LYS A 34 13.39 5.55 9.11
CA LYS A 34 13.01 4.31 8.45
C LYS A 34 11.83 4.55 7.51
N PRO A 35 11.95 4.23 6.20
CA PRO A 35 10.83 4.31 5.28
C PRO A 35 9.74 3.30 5.65
N ALA A 36 8.53 3.57 5.23
CA ALA A 36 7.37 2.72 5.43
C ALA A 36 7.65 1.27 4.99
N TRP A 37 7.13 0.32 5.75
CA TRP A 37 7.23 -1.12 5.48
C TRP A 37 5.85 -1.74 5.32
N HIS A 38 5.81 -3.01 5.02
CA HIS A 38 4.54 -3.74 4.85
C HIS A 38 3.62 -3.57 6.06
N CYS A 39 2.39 -3.14 5.83
CA CYS A 39 1.34 -2.89 6.83
C CYS A 39 1.62 -1.73 7.81
N SER A 40 2.61 -0.89 7.60
CA SER A 40 2.89 0.24 8.48
C SER A 40 1.82 1.34 8.42
N ASP A 41 1.00 1.35 7.39
CA ASP A 41 -0.13 2.25 7.17
C ASP A 41 -1.40 1.86 7.95
N LEU A 42 -1.52 0.60 8.36
CA LEU A 42 -2.77 0.09 8.95
C LEU A 42 -3.17 0.82 10.24
N ALA A 43 -2.22 1.19 11.07
CA ALA A 43 -2.51 1.92 12.30
C ALA A 43 -3.21 3.25 12.03
N PHE A 44 -2.81 3.96 10.98
CA PHE A 44 -3.39 5.23 10.57
C PHE A 44 -4.76 5.05 9.90
N VAL A 45 -4.91 4.02 9.07
CA VAL A 45 -6.19 3.71 8.43
C VAL A 45 -7.27 3.36 9.44
N PHE A 46 -6.93 2.56 10.46
CA PHE A 46 -7.88 2.07 11.46
C PHE A 46 -7.99 2.97 12.71
N HIS A 47 -7.34 4.13 12.72
CA HIS A 47 -7.37 5.07 13.82
C HIS A 47 -7.00 4.44 15.18
N ASN A 48 -5.88 3.74 15.21
CA ASN A 48 -5.39 3.04 16.39
C ASN A 48 -3.87 3.15 16.58
N THR A 49 -3.30 4.28 16.18
CA THR A 49 -1.86 4.58 16.33
C THR A 49 -1.45 4.60 17.80
N ASP A 50 -2.37 4.84 18.73
CA ASP A 50 -2.18 4.77 20.18
C ASP A 50 -1.76 3.36 20.67
N LYS A 51 -2.06 2.32 19.87
CA LYS A 51 -1.66 0.93 20.14
C LYS A 51 -0.31 0.57 19.51
N VAL A 52 0.26 1.45 18.70
CA VAL A 52 1.47 1.18 17.93
C VAL A 52 2.55 2.22 18.24
N PRO A 53 3.39 2.00 19.27
CA PRO A 53 4.34 3.01 19.75
C PRO A 53 5.26 3.60 18.68
N VAL A 54 5.63 2.80 17.67
CA VAL A 54 6.48 3.25 16.56
C VAL A 54 5.78 4.28 15.65
N ALA A 55 4.46 4.30 15.64
CA ALA A 55 3.67 5.27 14.88
C ALA A 55 3.58 6.63 15.58
N ASN A 56 4.09 6.77 16.80
CA ASN A 56 4.04 8.02 17.55
C ASN A 56 5.12 8.99 17.08
N MET A 57 4.73 9.87 16.20
CA MET A 57 5.56 10.95 15.64
C MET A 57 4.97 12.30 16.08
N PRO A 58 5.58 13.01 17.05
CA PRO A 58 5.06 14.27 17.57
C PRO A 58 4.72 15.28 16.47
N GLY A 59 3.49 15.80 16.49
CA GLY A 59 2.99 16.78 15.50
C GLY A 59 2.60 16.22 14.14
N VAL A 60 2.85 14.93 13.86
CA VAL A 60 2.54 14.26 12.60
C VAL A 60 1.40 13.26 12.76
N THR A 61 1.52 12.34 13.72
CA THR A 61 0.63 11.16 13.86
C THR A 61 -0.84 11.54 13.87
N ASP A 62 -1.27 12.43 14.75
CA ASP A 62 -2.70 12.76 14.91
C ASP A 62 -3.31 13.29 13.62
N LYS A 63 -2.59 14.18 12.92
CA LYS A 63 -3.06 14.76 11.66
C LYS A 63 -3.11 13.75 10.53
N LEU A 64 -2.10 12.89 10.46
CA LEU A 64 -2.00 11.86 9.43
C LEU A 64 -3.08 10.79 9.64
N GLU A 65 -3.25 10.33 10.87
CA GLU A 65 -4.25 9.36 11.25
C GLU A 65 -5.67 9.85 10.98
N GLU A 66 -5.98 11.09 11.38
CA GLU A 66 -7.29 11.70 11.12
C GLU A 66 -7.60 11.73 9.62
N LYS A 67 -6.65 12.19 8.80
CA LYS A 67 -6.83 12.28 7.35
C LYS A 67 -6.97 10.91 6.71
N MET A 68 -6.12 9.96 7.07
CA MET A 68 -6.17 8.62 6.51
C MET A 68 -7.46 7.90 6.88
N CYS A 69 -7.80 7.85 8.16
CA CYS A 69 -9.04 7.22 8.59
C CYS A 69 -10.26 7.84 7.90
N LYS A 70 -10.32 9.18 7.80
CA LYS A 70 -11.40 9.90 7.13
C LYS A 70 -11.49 9.55 5.64
N ALA A 71 -10.36 9.48 4.93
CA ALA A 71 -10.33 9.09 3.52
C ALA A 71 -10.91 7.69 3.30
N TRP A 72 -10.51 6.71 4.10
CA TRP A 72 -10.99 5.33 4.01
C TRP A 72 -12.46 5.19 4.40
N VAL A 73 -12.89 5.86 5.45
CA VAL A 73 -14.31 5.87 5.86
C VAL A 73 -15.19 6.50 4.79
N ASN A 74 -14.77 7.62 4.21
CA ASN A 74 -15.51 8.25 3.12
C ASN A 74 -15.54 7.37 1.87
N PHE A 75 -14.43 6.75 1.52
CA PHE A 75 -14.38 5.78 0.42
C PHE A 75 -15.35 4.62 0.65
N ALA A 76 -15.38 4.06 1.85
CA ALA A 76 -16.30 2.97 2.19
C ALA A 76 -17.78 3.39 2.09
N LYS A 77 -18.10 4.65 2.40
CA LYS A 77 -19.47 5.18 2.37
C LYS A 77 -19.92 5.63 0.97
N THR A 78 -19.03 6.23 0.21
CA THR A 78 -19.37 6.96 -1.02
C THR A 78 -18.65 6.46 -2.27
N GLY A 79 -17.65 5.61 -2.13
CA GLY A 79 -16.75 5.21 -3.21
C GLY A 79 -15.71 6.27 -3.59
N ILE A 80 -15.59 7.35 -2.81
CA ILE A 80 -14.64 8.45 -3.05
C ILE A 80 -13.84 8.71 -1.77
N PRO A 81 -12.49 8.66 -1.81
CA PRO A 81 -11.63 8.93 -0.66
C PRO A 81 -11.50 10.45 -0.41
N PHE A 82 -12.59 11.08 -0.05
CA PHE A 82 -12.62 12.52 0.24
C PHE A 82 -12.09 12.80 1.65
N ILE A 83 -11.24 13.79 1.78
CA ILE A 83 -10.67 14.25 3.05
C ILE A 83 -11.22 15.64 3.40
N ASP A 84 -10.89 16.61 2.58
CA ASP A 84 -11.35 17.99 2.65
C ASP A 84 -11.20 18.68 1.28
N GLU A 85 -11.55 19.95 1.19
CA GLU A 85 -11.52 20.70 -0.06
C GLU A 85 -10.11 21.01 -0.57
N THR A 86 -9.09 20.82 0.25
CA THR A 86 -7.69 21.12 -0.08
C THR A 86 -6.97 19.93 -0.72
N ILE A 87 -7.47 18.70 -0.52
CA ILE A 87 -6.85 17.48 -1.00
C ILE A 87 -7.77 16.79 -2.00
N THR A 88 -7.38 16.81 -3.26
CA THR A 88 -8.05 16.09 -4.33
C THR A 88 -7.33 14.77 -4.59
N TRP A 89 -8.03 13.64 -4.39
CA TRP A 89 -7.53 12.31 -4.73
C TRP A 89 -8.25 11.80 -5.97
N PRO A 90 -7.64 11.93 -7.16
CA PRO A 90 -8.28 11.52 -8.40
C PRO A 90 -8.25 9.99 -8.56
N ALA A 91 -9.30 9.45 -9.16
CA ALA A 91 -9.30 8.06 -9.56
C ALA A 91 -8.27 7.79 -10.66
N CYS A 92 -7.75 6.58 -10.70
CA CYS A 92 -6.98 6.11 -11.85
C CYS A 92 -7.90 6.00 -13.07
N THR A 93 -7.44 6.50 -14.23
CA THR A 93 -8.14 6.35 -15.52
C THR A 93 -7.37 5.41 -16.46
N GLU A 94 -7.90 5.03 -17.63
CA GLU A 94 -7.14 4.21 -18.60
C GLU A 94 -5.91 4.94 -19.14
N GLU A 95 -5.97 6.26 -19.09
CA GLU A 95 -4.96 7.17 -19.61
C GLU A 95 -4.00 7.63 -18.52
N THR A 96 -4.50 7.76 -17.28
CA THR A 96 -3.75 8.28 -16.14
C THR A 96 -3.64 7.29 -14.99
N GLU A 97 -2.43 7.00 -14.58
CA GLU A 97 -2.13 6.22 -13.38
C GLU A 97 -1.83 7.19 -12.23
N ASN A 98 -2.89 7.65 -11.57
CA ASN A 98 -2.77 8.59 -10.47
C ASN A 98 -2.51 7.86 -9.16
N TYR A 99 -1.47 8.29 -8.45
CA TYR A 99 -1.15 7.80 -7.10
C TYR A 99 -1.20 8.97 -6.12
N MET A 100 -1.91 8.79 -5.02
CA MET A 100 -1.77 9.68 -3.87
C MET A 100 -0.53 9.27 -3.09
N VAL A 101 0.49 10.10 -3.09
CA VAL A 101 1.68 9.92 -2.25
C VAL A 101 1.39 10.57 -0.91
N ILE A 102 1.36 9.76 0.13
CA ILE A 102 1.07 10.15 1.51
C ILE A 102 2.39 10.17 2.27
N ASP A 103 2.84 11.35 2.60
CA ASP A 103 4.07 11.60 3.34
C ASP A 103 3.76 12.21 4.71
N ASN A 104 4.76 12.37 5.56
CA ASN A 104 4.63 12.96 6.90
C ASN A 104 3.94 14.34 6.90
N ASP A 105 4.28 15.17 5.92
CA ASP A 105 3.80 16.55 5.84
C ASP A 105 2.83 16.82 4.69
N LYS A 106 2.93 16.03 3.62
CA LYS A 106 2.27 16.33 2.34
C LYS A 106 1.51 15.15 1.78
N TRP A 107 0.35 15.47 1.22
CA TRP A 107 -0.40 14.57 0.35
C TRP A 107 -0.36 15.16 -1.04
N GLN A 108 0.19 14.43 -1.99
CA GLN A 108 0.35 14.92 -3.35
C GLN A 108 0.03 13.84 -4.38
N VAL A 109 -0.67 14.24 -5.43
CA VAL A 109 -0.92 13.34 -6.56
C VAL A 109 0.32 13.28 -7.44
N ARG A 110 0.74 12.06 -7.79
CA ARG A 110 1.77 11.80 -8.79
C ARG A 110 1.23 10.85 -9.84
N GLU A 111 1.41 11.21 -11.08
CA GLU A 111 1.09 10.35 -12.21
C GLU A 111 2.27 9.39 -12.46
N LYS A 112 1.95 8.12 -12.72
CA LYS A 112 2.94 7.07 -13.09
C LYS A 112 4.11 6.96 -12.09
N PHE A 113 3.78 6.99 -10.81
CA PHE A 113 4.78 6.83 -9.74
C PHE A 113 5.61 5.56 -9.98
N ASP A 114 6.93 5.68 -9.94
CA ASP A 114 7.91 4.60 -10.17
C ASP A 114 7.81 3.87 -11.53
N TYR A 115 7.07 4.39 -12.49
CA TYR A 115 6.88 3.74 -13.80
C TYR A 115 8.21 3.38 -14.48
N GLU A 116 9.16 4.28 -14.52
CA GLU A 116 10.46 4.06 -15.15
C GLU A 116 11.28 3.00 -14.41
N LEU A 117 11.25 2.99 -13.08
CA LEU A 117 11.90 1.96 -12.27
C LEU A 117 11.28 0.58 -12.53
N VAL A 118 9.95 0.50 -12.50
CA VAL A 118 9.21 -0.74 -12.76
C VAL A 118 9.50 -1.25 -14.16
N LYS A 119 9.56 -0.36 -15.15
CA LYS A 119 9.90 -0.70 -16.53
C LYS A 119 11.33 -1.23 -16.64
N GLN A 120 12.31 -0.56 -16.04
CA GLN A 120 13.70 -1.02 -16.04
C GLN A 120 13.86 -2.40 -15.40
N VAL A 121 13.17 -2.65 -14.28
CA VAL A 121 13.16 -3.97 -13.64
C VAL A 121 12.51 -5.03 -14.53
N ALA A 122 11.42 -4.69 -15.22
CA ALA A 122 10.77 -5.60 -16.15
C ALA A 122 11.67 -5.91 -17.37
N ASP A 123 12.28 -4.89 -17.95
CA ASP A 123 13.17 -4.99 -19.11
C ASP A 123 14.49 -5.72 -18.78
N SER A 124 14.95 -5.67 -17.54
CA SER A 124 16.15 -6.40 -17.08
C SER A 124 15.98 -7.92 -17.10
N GLY A 125 14.78 -8.42 -17.33
CA GLY A 125 14.47 -9.85 -17.30
C GLY A 125 14.64 -10.48 -15.91
N MET A 126 14.80 -9.66 -14.87
CA MET A 126 14.93 -10.13 -13.49
C MET A 126 13.64 -10.82 -13.08
N LYS A 127 13.68 -12.16 -13.13
CA LYS A 127 12.57 -12.96 -12.59
C LYS A 127 12.57 -12.79 -11.08
N SER A 128 11.42 -12.42 -10.53
CA SER A 128 11.27 -12.45 -9.07
C SER A 128 11.72 -13.84 -8.59
N PRO A 129 12.65 -13.93 -7.61
CA PRO A 129 13.05 -15.22 -7.04
C PRO A 129 11.87 -15.97 -6.42
N PHE A 130 10.74 -15.30 -6.31
CA PHE A 130 9.48 -15.84 -5.81
C PHE A 130 8.44 -15.89 -6.93
N SER A 131 8.63 -16.72 -7.95
CA SER A 131 7.51 -17.05 -8.83
C SER A 131 6.39 -17.64 -7.97
N THR A 132 5.14 -17.31 -8.28
CA THR A 132 3.97 -17.77 -7.49
C THR A 132 3.98 -19.30 -7.34
N LYS A 133 4.54 -20.00 -8.33
CA LYS A 133 4.66 -21.46 -8.36
C LYS A 133 5.75 -21.96 -7.41
N GLU A 134 6.89 -21.29 -7.36
CA GLU A 134 8.01 -21.62 -6.45
C GLU A 134 7.67 -21.28 -5.00
N ARG A 135 7.02 -20.13 -4.77
CA ARG A 135 6.52 -19.75 -3.45
C ARG A 135 5.51 -20.77 -2.91
N ARG A 136 4.57 -21.24 -3.75
CA ARG A 136 3.62 -22.29 -3.34
C ARG A 136 4.33 -23.59 -2.99
N LYS A 137 5.31 -24.01 -3.79
CA LYS A 137 6.12 -25.20 -3.49
C LYS A 137 6.89 -25.05 -2.17
N MET A 138 7.48 -23.90 -1.94
CA MET A 138 8.22 -23.61 -0.71
C MET A 138 7.28 -23.63 0.52
N LEU A 139 6.12 -22.98 0.44
CA LEU A 139 5.12 -22.99 1.51
C LEU A 139 4.61 -24.41 1.80
N GLN A 140 4.31 -25.20 0.77
CA GLN A 140 3.87 -26.60 0.93
C GLN A 140 4.96 -27.45 1.60
N LYS A 141 6.23 -27.23 1.23
CA LYS A 141 7.35 -27.92 1.87
C LYS A 141 7.48 -27.52 3.34
N THR A 142 7.41 -26.23 3.65
CA THR A 142 7.50 -25.72 5.03
C THR A 142 6.33 -26.22 5.89
N GLN A 143 5.11 -26.26 5.34
CA GLN A 143 3.96 -26.80 6.04
C GLN A 143 4.15 -28.31 6.35
N LYS A 144 4.59 -29.08 5.38
CA LYS A 144 4.84 -30.50 5.58
C LYS A 144 5.93 -30.78 6.61
N GLU A 145 7.02 -29.99 6.58
CA GLU A 145 8.08 -30.07 7.59
C GLU A 145 7.60 -29.66 8.99
N ALA A 146 6.67 -28.70 9.10
CA ALA A 146 6.07 -28.29 10.36
C ALA A 146 5.13 -29.37 10.92
N GLU A 147 4.31 -29.97 10.07
CA GLU A 147 3.43 -31.10 10.42
C GLU A 147 4.25 -32.31 10.91
N GLU A 148 5.33 -32.68 10.22
CA GLU A 148 6.22 -33.76 10.61
C GLU A 148 6.92 -33.50 11.96
N LYS A 149 7.15 -32.23 12.32
CA LYS A 149 7.72 -31.82 13.61
C LYS A 149 6.70 -31.53 14.70
N GLY A 150 5.42 -31.72 14.43
CA GLY A 150 4.34 -31.44 15.39
C GLY A 150 4.19 -29.96 15.76
N VAL A 151 4.67 -29.05 14.94
CA VAL A 151 4.57 -27.60 15.13
C VAL A 151 3.35 -27.10 14.38
N PHE A 152 2.29 -26.72 15.10
CA PHE A 152 1.14 -26.06 14.50
C PHE A 152 1.45 -24.57 14.29
N LEU A 153 1.54 -24.14 13.03
CA LEU A 153 1.56 -22.73 12.68
C LEU A 153 0.11 -22.21 12.73
N HIS A 154 -0.20 -21.44 13.74
CA HIS A 154 -1.47 -20.71 13.87
C HIS A 154 -1.44 -19.41 13.09
#